data_5ec4654a2bd9d3c5a930a56e039cda88
#
_entry.id   5ec4654a2bd9d3c5a930a56e039cda88
#
_cell.length_a   1.000
_cell.length_b   1.000
_cell.length_c   1.000
_cell.angle_alpha   90.00
_cell.angle_beta   90.00
_cell.angle_gamma   90.00
#
_symmetry.space_group_name_H-M   'P 1'
#
loop_
_entity.id
_entity.type
_entity.pdbx_description
1 polymer ?
#
loop_
_entity_poly.entity_id
_entity_poly.type
_entity_poly.pdbx_seq_one_letter_code
_entity_poly.pdbx_strand_id
1 'polypeptide(L)'
;MRKMFQSMLLLVAALASGPASAQDANLLPKYGPAQRSSAQQAADQEFINGTDKAYRGDLKKASADVAARGRESLRQGNVNAAMLSFNQAWLLDKSNGGALWGMATVQVGTGKVAEALPLFAEAEPLLPNDVDFSIDYARTLGIAGAQTANEALLKDAFRRFARLFEKDPQHVLNLQNWAITLFYVGSYADAWNKIKLAEAAPRRGDLDLNFINALQGKMPRP
;
A
#
# COMPACT_ATOMS: atom_id res chain seq x y z
N MET A 1 25.83 -50.98 14.53
CA MET A 1 25.70 -49.54 14.83
C MET A 1 24.37 -49.03 14.25
N ARG A 2 23.33 -49.03 15.07
CA ARG A 2 21.98 -48.60 14.71
C ARG A 2 21.88 -47.08 14.93
N LYS A 3 21.67 -46.31 13.87
CA LYS A 3 21.33 -44.87 13.96
C LYS A 3 19.81 -44.78 14.17
N MET A 4 19.38 -44.31 15.34
CA MET A 4 18.02 -43.92 15.65
C MET A 4 17.71 -42.59 14.97
N PHE A 5 16.74 -42.60 14.04
CA PHE A 5 16.09 -41.38 13.56
C PHE A 5 15.01 -40.98 14.58
N GLN A 6 15.26 -39.87 15.30
CA GLN A 6 14.23 -39.21 16.08
C GLN A 6 13.37 -38.37 15.15
N SER A 7 12.13 -38.79 14.97
CA SER A 7 11.09 -38.02 14.30
C SER A 7 10.68 -36.87 15.21
N MET A 8 11.04 -35.66 14.81
CA MET A 8 10.60 -34.42 15.44
C MET A 8 9.20 -34.09 14.93
N LEU A 9 8.19 -34.39 15.75
CA LEU A 9 6.80 -34.05 15.51
C LEU A 9 6.64 -32.54 15.64
N LEU A 10 6.53 -31.83 14.51
CA LEU A 10 6.16 -30.41 14.49
C LEU A 10 4.68 -30.30 14.88
N LEU A 11 4.45 -29.89 16.11
CA LEU A 11 3.13 -29.49 16.61
C LEU A 11 2.74 -28.17 15.94
N VAL A 12 1.94 -28.22 14.88
CA VAL A 12 1.29 -27.05 14.30
C VAL A 12 0.23 -26.61 15.29
N ALA A 13 0.54 -25.64 16.13
CA ALA A 13 -0.45 -24.94 16.93
C ALA A 13 -1.37 -24.18 15.97
N ALA A 14 -2.57 -24.71 15.74
CA ALA A 14 -3.66 -23.96 15.12
C ALA A 14 -3.99 -22.78 16.06
N LEU A 15 -3.52 -21.58 15.72
CA LEU A 15 -3.99 -20.35 16.34
C LEU A 15 -5.48 -20.23 16.00
N ALA A 16 -6.33 -20.57 16.95
CA ALA A 16 -7.75 -20.27 16.88
C ALA A 16 -7.89 -18.76 16.80
N SER A 17 -8.23 -18.25 15.60
CA SER A 17 -8.62 -16.86 15.40
C SER A 17 -9.94 -16.66 16.14
N GLY A 18 -9.88 -16.19 17.37
CA GLY A 18 -11.06 -15.69 18.07
C GLY A 18 -11.68 -14.52 17.28
N PRO A 19 -12.97 -14.20 17.46
CA PRO A 19 -13.58 -13.05 16.80
C PRO A 19 -12.79 -11.79 17.16
N ALA A 20 -12.33 -11.05 16.15
CA ALA A 20 -11.63 -9.79 16.33
C ALA A 20 -12.46 -8.88 17.24
N SER A 21 -11.84 -8.28 18.25
CA SER A 21 -12.53 -7.36 19.14
C SER A 21 -13.07 -6.17 18.33
N ALA A 22 -14.13 -5.49 18.84
CA ALA A 22 -14.68 -4.31 18.16
C ALA A 22 -13.61 -3.21 17.93
N GLN A 23 -12.60 -3.18 18.78
CA GLN A 23 -11.46 -2.26 18.66
C GLN A 23 -10.53 -2.65 17.51
N ASP A 24 -10.31 -3.96 17.30
CA ASP A 24 -9.49 -4.47 16.19
C ASP A 24 -10.16 -4.26 14.84
N ALA A 25 -11.50 -4.40 14.76
CA ALA A 25 -12.24 -4.16 13.53
C ALA A 25 -12.07 -2.73 12.99
N ASN A 26 -11.94 -1.72 13.85
CA ASN A 26 -11.72 -0.34 13.44
C ASN A 26 -10.32 -0.12 12.81
N LEU A 27 -9.39 -1.05 13.01
CA LEU A 27 -8.05 -1.03 12.43
C LEU A 27 -7.93 -1.90 11.16
N LEU A 28 -9.03 -2.51 10.73
CA LEU A 28 -9.10 -3.22 9.45
C LEU A 28 -9.65 -2.28 8.36
N PRO A 29 -9.18 -2.41 7.11
CA PRO A 29 -9.74 -1.66 5.98
C PRO A 29 -11.26 -1.82 5.89
N LYS A 30 -11.96 -0.70 5.71
CA LYS A 30 -13.44 -0.67 5.65
C LYS A 30 -14.13 -1.37 6.82
N TYR A 31 -13.48 -1.35 8.00
CA TYR A 31 -13.92 -2.02 9.24
C TYR A 31 -13.93 -3.56 9.18
N GLY A 32 -13.27 -4.16 8.18
CA GLY A 32 -13.20 -5.61 8.02
C GLY A 32 -14.49 -6.25 7.47
N PRO A 33 -14.50 -7.58 7.31
CA PRO A 33 -15.60 -8.31 6.70
C PRO A 33 -16.76 -8.60 7.66
N ALA A 34 -16.55 -8.45 8.98
CA ALA A 34 -17.58 -8.75 9.97
C ALA A 34 -18.70 -7.70 9.96
N GLN A 35 -19.93 -8.16 10.13
CA GLN A 35 -21.07 -7.25 10.28
C GLN A 35 -20.89 -6.39 11.53
N ARG A 36 -21.05 -5.08 11.38
CA ARG A 36 -20.98 -4.15 12.50
C ARG A 36 -22.17 -4.33 13.43
N SER A 37 -21.92 -4.36 14.74
CA SER A 37 -22.97 -4.44 15.76
C SER A 37 -23.87 -3.19 15.71
N SER A 38 -25.07 -3.29 16.29
CA SER A 38 -26.02 -2.16 16.37
C SER A 38 -25.38 -0.94 17.06
N ALA A 39 -24.55 -1.14 18.10
CA ALA A 39 -23.85 -0.05 18.77
C ALA A 39 -22.81 0.61 17.86
N GLN A 40 -22.06 -0.16 17.09
CA GLN A 40 -21.10 0.37 16.12
C GLN A 40 -21.80 1.14 14.99
N GLN A 41 -22.92 0.61 14.48
CA GLN A 41 -23.74 1.30 13.46
C GLN A 41 -24.30 2.63 13.99
N ALA A 42 -24.77 2.65 15.25
CA ALA A 42 -25.24 3.87 15.90
C ALA A 42 -24.12 4.92 16.03
N ALA A 43 -22.92 4.50 16.44
CA ALA A 43 -21.75 5.38 16.53
C ALA A 43 -21.31 5.91 15.15
N ASP A 44 -21.35 5.07 14.11
CA ASP A 44 -21.09 5.48 12.74
C ASP A 44 -22.10 6.54 12.26
N GLN A 45 -23.37 6.35 12.55
CA GLN A 45 -24.42 7.30 12.19
C GLN A 45 -24.28 8.62 12.95
N GLU A 46 -23.95 8.57 14.25
CA GLU A 46 -23.68 9.77 15.06
C GLU A 46 -22.50 10.56 14.48
N PHE A 47 -21.41 9.88 14.12
CA PHE A 47 -20.24 10.48 13.47
C PHE A 47 -20.62 11.15 12.14
N ILE A 48 -21.40 10.45 11.27
CA ILE A 48 -21.87 11.01 9.99
C ILE A 48 -22.70 12.26 10.25
N ASN A 49 -23.70 12.19 11.11
CA ASN A 49 -24.63 13.31 11.40
C ASN A 49 -23.89 14.53 11.98
N GLY A 50 -22.96 14.29 12.91
CA GLY A 50 -22.13 15.36 13.48
C GLY A 50 -21.24 16.03 12.44
N THR A 51 -20.65 15.22 11.56
CA THR A 51 -19.81 15.70 10.47
C THR A 51 -20.63 16.45 9.41
N ASP A 52 -21.79 15.93 9.03
CA ASP A 52 -22.70 16.57 8.09
C ASP A 52 -23.07 17.99 8.55
N LYS A 53 -23.44 18.10 9.81
CA LYS A 53 -23.75 19.41 10.44
C LYS A 53 -22.53 20.36 10.40
N ALA A 54 -21.32 19.85 10.73
CA ALA A 54 -20.10 20.66 10.77
C ALA A 54 -19.68 21.14 9.36
N TYR A 55 -19.89 20.32 8.35
CA TYR A 55 -19.55 20.61 6.96
C TYR A 55 -20.72 21.10 6.12
N ARG A 56 -21.88 21.39 6.74
CA ARG A 56 -23.08 21.94 6.09
C ARG A 56 -23.55 21.09 4.89
N GLY A 57 -23.52 19.78 5.03
CA GLY A 57 -23.94 18.83 3.99
C GLY A 57 -22.83 18.40 3.03
N ASP A 58 -21.63 18.99 3.08
CA ASP A 58 -20.54 18.63 2.17
C ASP A 58 -19.69 17.47 2.74
N LEU A 59 -20.29 16.27 2.75
CA LEU A 59 -19.62 15.05 3.21
C LEU A 59 -18.43 14.64 2.32
N LYS A 60 -18.40 15.03 1.04
CA LYS A 60 -17.24 14.77 0.17
C LYS A 60 -16.03 15.57 0.61
N LYS A 61 -16.21 16.85 0.90
CA LYS A 61 -15.15 17.69 1.45
C LYS A 61 -14.69 17.17 2.81
N ALA A 62 -15.61 16.82 3.68
CA ALA A 62 -15.31 16.24 5.00
C ALA A 62 -14.46 14.97 4.85
N SER A 63 -14.86 14.07 3.96
CA SER A 63 -14.13 12.84 3.63
C SER A 63 -12.70 13.12 3.15
N ALA A 64 -12.52 14.09 2.25
CA ALA A 64 -11.20 14.48 1.76
C ALA A 64 -10.30 15.03 2.89
N ASP A 65 -10.85 15.89 3.76
CA ASP A 65 -10.12 16.46 4.90
C ASP A 65 -9.74 15.37 5.92
N VAL A 66 -10.63 14.39 6.17
CA VAL A 66 -10.35 13.24 7.05
C VAL A 66 -9.28 12.33 6.44
N ALA A 67 -9.33 12.06 5.13
CA ALA A 67 -8.29 11.29 4.45
C ALA A 67 -6.93 12.01 4.49
N ALA A 68 -6.91 13.34 4.39
CA ALA A 68 -5.69 14.13 4.55
C ALA A 68 -5.07 13.98 5.95
N ARG A 69 -5.89 13.95 7.02
CA ARG A 69 -5.42 13.63 8.38
C ARG A 69 -4.83 12.23 8.48
N GLY A 70 -5.43 11.25 7.80
CA GLY A 70 -4.89 9.89 7.71
C GLY A 70 -3.49 9.87 7.10
N ARG A 71 -3.27 10.59 6.00
CA ARG A 71 -1.95 10.73 5.37
C ARG A 71 -0.93 11.39 6.30
N GLU A 72 -1.35 12.43 7.04
CA GLU A 72 -0.49 13.07 8.04
C GLU A 72 -0.09 12.09 9.14
N SER A 73 -1.04 11.31 9.67
CA SER A 73 -0.77 10.27 10.67
C SER A 73 0.23 9.23 10.16
N LEU A 74 0.14 8.83 8.87
CA LEU A 74 1.14 7.94 8.25
C LEU A 74 2.52 8.57 8.22
N ARG A 75 2.65 9.85 7.84
CA ARG A 75 3.94 10.55 7.84
C ARG A 75 4.58 10.62 9.21
N GLN A 76 3.75 10.67 10.26
CA GLN A 76 4.20 10.65 11.66
C GLN A 76 4.44 9.24 12.20
N GLY A 77 4.26 8.18 11.40
CA GLY A 77 4.39 6.80 11.83
C GLY A 77 3.20 6.25 12.64
N ASN A 78 2.10 7.01 12.77
CA ASN A 78 0.93 6.62 13.54
C ASN A 78 -0.03 5.77 12.69
N VAL A 79 0.37 4.53 12.41
CA VAL A 79 -0.35 3.60 11.50
C VAL A 79 -1.80 3.36 11.92
N ASN A 80 -2.06 3.17 13.21
CA ASN A 80 -3.41 2.94 13.73
C ASN A 80 -4.30 4.17 13.56
N ALA A 81 -3.81 5.36 13.89
CA ALA A 81 -4.55 6.61 13.70
C ALA A 81 -4.82 6.88 12.21
N ALA A 82 -3.89 6.51 11.34
CA ALA A 82 -4.08 6.61 9.91
C ALA A 82 -5.21 5.70 9.42
N MET A 83 -5.23 4.41 9.80
CA MET A 83 -6.28 3.48 9.42
C MET A 83 -7.66 3.94 9.91
N LEU A 84 -7.74 4.41 11.17
CA LEU A 84 -9.00 4.98 11.70
C LEU A 84 -9.50 6.16 10.85
N SER A 85 -8.59 7.08 10.50
CA SER A 85 -8.94 8.23 9.66
C SER A 85 -9.38 7.81 8.26
N PHE A 86 -8.69 6.86 7.63
CA PHE A 86 -9.10 6.37 6.30
C PHE A 86 -10.44 5.64 6.34
N ASN A 87 -10.72 4.84 7.37
CA ASN A 87 -12.02 4.21 7.57
C ASN A 87 -13.13 5.25 7.74
N GLN A 88 -12.91 6.29 8.56
CA GLN A 88 -13.85 7.41 8.72
C GLN A 88 -14.06 8.17 7.41
N ALA A 89 -13.00 8.43 6.64
CA ALA A 89 -13.12 9.09 5.35
C ALA A 89 -13.96 8.26 4.37
N TRP A 90 -13.73 6.95 4.30
CA TRP A 90 -14.51 6.03 3.48
C TRP A 90 -15.97 5.92 3.96
N LEU A 91 -16.22 6.00 5.27
CA LEU A 91 -17.56 6.01 5.82
C LEU A 91 -18.37 7.23 5.36
N LEU A 92 -17.73 8.41 5.30
CA LEU A 92 -18.33 9.66 4.83
C LEU A 92 -18.57 9.68 3.32
N ASP A 93 -17.62 9.13 2.55
CA ASP A 93 -17.71 9.00 1.10
C ASP A 93 -17.02 7.72 0.63
N LYS A 94 -17.82 6.72 0.28
CA LYS A 94 -17.33 5.41 -0.20
C LYS A 94 -16.58 5.49 -1.53
N SER A 95 -16.75 6.58 -2.28
CA SER A 95 -16.03 6.87 -3.52
C SER A 95 -14.74 7.68 -3.31
N ASN A 96 -14.30 7.86 -2.05
CA ASN A 96 -13.02 8.52 -1.79
C ASN A 96 -11.84 7.58 -2.12
N GLY A 97 -11.31 7.69 -3.33
CA GLY A 97 -10.14 6.92 -3.77
C GLY A 97 -8.89 7.14 -2.90
N GLY A 98 -8.73 8.35 -2.36
CA GLY A 98 -7.62 8.66 -1.45
C GLY A 98 -7.70 7.93 -0.11
N ALA A 99 -8.91 7.64 0.39
CA ALA A 99 -9.11 6.81 1.57
C ALA A 99 -8.75 5.35 1.30
N LEU A 100 -9.20 4.80 0.16
CA LEU A 100 -8.87 3.43 -0.26
C LEU A 100 -7.36 3.25 -0.49
N TRP A 101 -6.72 4.20 -1.17
CA TRP A 101 -5.26 4.22 -1.34
C TRP A 101 -4.54 4.30 0.02
N GLY A 102 -5.01 5.14 0.93
CA GLY A 102 -4.44 5.24 2.27
C GLY A 102 -4.52 3.93 3.06
N MET A 103 -5.66 3.24 3.02
CA MET A 103 -5.82 1.90 3.61
C MET A 103 -4.86 0.90 2.98
N ALA A 104 -4.74 0.89 1.64
CA ALA A 104 -3.82 0.04 0.92
C ALA A 104 -2.36 0.30 1.33
N THR A 105 -1.97 1.57 1.46
CA THR A 105 -0.63 1.97 1.92
C THR A 105 -0.34 1.45 3.35
N VAL A 106 -1.33 1.52 4.25
CA VAL A 106 -1.21 0.93 5.60
C VAL A 106 -0.99 -0.58 5.51
N GLN A 107 -1.74 -1.30 4.66
CA GLN A 107 -1.59 -2.75 4.49
C GLN A 107 -0.19 -3.10 3.95
N VAL A 108 0.31 -2.37 2.95
CA VAL A 108 1.68 -2.54 2.44
C VAL A 108 2.71 -2.30 3.53
N GLY A 109 2.59 -1.19 4.29
CA GLY A 109 3.51 -0.82 5.36
C GLY A 109 3.53 -1.82 6.53
N THR A 110 2.44 -2.58 6.73
CA THR A 110 2.35 -3.64 7.75
C THR A 110 2.65 -5.03 7.20
N GLY A 111 3.17 -5.15 5.98
CA GLY A 111 3.57 -6.41 5.35
C GLY A 111 2.42 -7.21 4.71
N LYS A 112 1.19 -6.69 4.75
CA LYS A 112 -0.02 -7.35 4.21
C LYS A 112 -0.24 -6.96 2.74
N VAL A 113 0.78 -7.22 1.91
CA VAL A 113 0.82 -6.77 0.51
C VAL A 113 -0.33 -7.34 -0.33
N ALA A 114 -0.67 -8.61 -0.13
CA ALA A 114 -1.77 -9.26 -0.85
C ALA A 114 -3.13 -8.61 -0.53
N GLU A 115 -3.34 -8.18 0.72
CA GLU A 115 -4.57 -7.52 1.18
C GLU A 115 -4.67 -6.06 0.65
N ALA A 116 -3.57 -5.45 0.26
CA ALA A 116 -3.56 -4.11 -0.33
C ALA A 116 -4.05 -4.09 -1.78
N LEU A 117 -3.82 -5.16 -2.55
CA LEU A 117 -4.14 -5.19 -3.99
C LEU A 117 -5.62 -4.91 -4.31
N PRO A 118 -6.61 -5.54 -3.65
CA PRO A 118 -8.01 -5.22 -3.91
C PRO A 118 -8.38 -3.77 -3.58
N LEU A 119 -7.73 -3.15 -2.58
CA LEU A 119 -7.96 -1.74 -2.25
C LEU A 119 -7.41 -0.81 -3.34
N PHE A 120 -6.22 -1.12 -3.88
CA PHE A 120 -5.67 -0.40 -5.03
C PHE A 120 -6.56 -0.55 -6.27
N ALA A 121 -7.06 -1.76 -6.55
CA ALA A 121 -7.93 -2.02 -7.69
C ALA A 121 -9.26 -1.24 -7.58
N GLU A 122 -9.82 -1.13 -6.37
CA GLU A 122 -11.04 -0.34 -6.12
C GLU A 122 -10.78 1.18 -6.22
N ALA A 123 -9.59 1.64 -5.81
CA ALA A 123 -9.22 3.05 -5.90
C ALA A 123 -8.89 3.51 -7.33
N GLU A 124 -8.44 2.61 -8.21
CA GLU A 124 -7.95 2.96 -9.55
C GLU A 124 -8.95 3.76 -10.40
N PRO A 125 -10.21 3.36 -10.55
CA PRO A 125 -11.19 4.14 -11.32
C PRO A 125 -11.52 5.50 -10.68
N LEU A 126 -11.22 5.70 -9.39
CA LEU A 126 -11.45 6.93 -8.64
C LEU A 126 -10.27 7.90 -8.70
N LEU A 127 -9.08 7.41 -9.11
CA LEU A 127 -7.82 8.15 -9.19
C LEU A 127 -7.12 7.99 -10.55
N PRO A 128 -7.82 8.12 -11.69
CA PRO A 128 -7.32 7.71 -13.01
C PRO A 128 -6.10 8.50 -13.49
N ASN A 129 -5.87 9.70 -12.96
CA ASN A 129 -4.79 10.60 -13.36
C ASN A 129 -3.78 10.89 -12.24
N ASP A 130 -3.92 10.22 -11.10
CA ASP A 130 -2.99 10.39 -9.99
C ASP A 130 -1.72 9.57 -10.24
N VAL A 131 -0.61 10.27 -10.46
CA VAL A 131 0.68 9.65 -10.80
C VAL A 131 1.26 8.92 -9.60
N ASP A 132 1.21 9.52 -8.41
CA ASP A 132 1.76 8.92 -7.19
C ASP A 132 1.00 7.65 -6.80
N PHE A 133 -0.34 7.68 -6.91
CA PHE A 133 -1.18 6.50 -6.78
C PHE A 133 -0.76 5.40 -7.77
N SER A 134 -0.57 5.75 -9.03
CA SER A 134 -0.21 4.79 -10.08
C SER A 134 1.15 4.14 -9.82
N ILE A 135 2.12 4.90 -9.30
CA ILE A 135 3.44 4.40 -8.91
C ILE A 135 3.34 3.45 -7.71
N ASP A 136 2.60 3.81 -6.67
CA ASP A 136 2.41 2.98 -5.48
C ASP A 136 1.71 1.66 -5.82
N TYR A 137 0.70 1.71 -6.69
CA TYR A 137 0.03 0.50 -7.16
C TYR A 137 0.97 -0.40 -7.98
N ALA A 138 1.73 0.17 -8.94
CA ALA A 138 2.71 -0.57 -9.71
C ALA A 138 3.77 -1.23 -8.82
N ARG A 139 4.30 -0.49 -7.84
CA ARG A 139 5.25 -1.01 -6.85
C ARG A 139 4.65 -2.17 -6.04
N THR A 140 3.41 -2.02 -5.58
CA THR A 140 2.73 -3.05 -4.77
C THR A 140 2.50 -4.33 -5.58
N LEU A 141 2.08 -4.21 -6.85
CA LEU A 141 2.00 -5.33 -7.79
C LEU A 141 3.36 -6.01 -7.98
N GLY A 142 4.43 -5.22 -8.14
CA GLY A 142 5.79 -5.72 -8.28
C GLY A 142 6.27 -6.50 -7.05
N ILE A 143 6.04 -5.98 -5.85
CA ILE A 143 6.37 -6.66 -4.60
C ILE A 143 5.58 -7.96 -4.47
N ALA A 144 4.26 -7.93 -4.66
CA ALA A 144 3.40 -9.11 -4.58
C ALA A 144 3.82 -10.17 -5.61
N GLY A 145 4.08 -9.76 -6.85
CA GLY A 145 4.53 -10.64 -7.92
C GLY A 145 5.87 -11.31 -7.63
N ALA A 146 6.84 -10.56 -7.08
CA ALA A 146 8.14 -11.10 -6.69
C ALA A 146 8.04 -12.07 -5.51
N GLN A 147 7.22 -11.74 -4.49
CA GLN A 147 7.03 -12.59 -3.31
C GLN A 147 6.34 -13.92 -3.63
N THR A 148 5.44 -13.93 -4.62
CA THR A 148 4.62 -15.10 -4.97
C THR A 148 5.04 -15.78 -6.27
N ALA A 149 6.11 -15.32 -6.91
CA ALA A 149 6.54 -15.72 -8.26
C ALA A 149 5.39 -15.61 -9.29
N ASN A 150 4.52 -14.61 -9.15
CA ASN A 150 3.38 -14.41 -10.03
C ASN A 150 3.74 -13.47 -11.19
N GLU A 151 4.00 -14.08 -12.36
CA GLU A 151 4.39 -13.37 -13.57
C GLU A 151 3.34 -12.37 -14.06
N ALA A 152 2.05 -12.64 -13.86
CA ALA A 152 0.98 -11.74 -14.29
C ALA A 152 1.01 -10.43 -13.51
N LEU A 153 1.25 -10.48 -12.19
CA LEU A 153 1.42 -9.28 -11.35
C LEU A 153 2.67 -8.51 -11.74
N LEU A 154 3.79 -9.19 -11.99
CA LEU A 154 5.02 -8.56 -12.45
C LEU A 154 4.84 -7.87 -13.81
N LYS A 155 4.19 -8.54 -14.75
CA LYS A 155 3.89 -7.96 -16.07
C LYS A 155 3.01 -6.72 -15.95
N ASP A 156 2.01 -6.73 -15.09
CA ASP A 156 1.18 -5.54 -14.86
C ASP A 156 1.97 -4.39 -14.22
N ALA A 157 2.81 -4.68 -13.21
CA ALA A 157 3.68 -3.69 -12.60
C ALA A 157 4.60 -3.01 -13.63
N PHE A 158 5.31 -3.80 -14.44
CA PHE A 158 6.21 -3.27 -15.46
C PHE A 158 5.49 -2.48 -16.56
N ARG A 159 4.30 -2.91 -16.96
CA ARG A 159 3.47 -2.17 -17.92
C ARG A 159 3.06 -0.80 -17.36
N ARG A 160 2.72 -0.70 -16.07
CA ARG A 160 2.35 0.56 -15.42
C ARG A 160 3.55 1.51 -15.32
N PHE A 161 4.70 1.02 -14.88
CA PHE A 161 5.94 1.83 -14.87
C PHE A 161 6.31 2.34 -16.27
N ALA A 162 6.18 1.49 -17.29
CA ALA A 162 6.48 1.87 -18.67
C ALA A 162 5.53 2.97 -19.18
N ARG A 163 4.23 2.89 -18.92
CA ARG A 163 3.25 3.94 -19.28
C ARG A 163 3.54 5.27 -18.60
N LEU A 164 3.99 5.25 -17.34
CA LEU A 164 4.40 6.46 -16.63
C LEU A 164 5.68 7.05 -17.23
N PHE A 165 6.63 6.19 -17.60
CA PHE A 165 7.87 6.58 -18.25
C PHE A 165 7.63 7.19 -19.64
N GLU A 166 6.67 6.70 -20.41
CA GLU A 166 6.28 7.30 -21.71
C GLU A 166 5.75 8.73 -21.53
N LYS A 167 5.08 9.01 -20.42
CA LYS A 167 4.52 10.35 -20.12
C LYS A 167 5.56 11.30 -19.56
N ASP A 168 6.40 10.81 -18.65
CA ASP A 168 7.50 11.55 -18.00
C ASP A 168 8.71 10.64 -17.81
N PRO A 169 9.66 10.61 -18.77
CA PRO A 169 10.86 9.81 -18.70
C PRO A 169 11.82 10.21 -17.55
N GLN A 170 11.62 11.39 -16.97
CA GLN A 170 12.47 11.92 -15.89
C GLN A 170 11.81 11.85 -14.52
N HIS A 171 10.70 11.15 -14.38
CA HIS A 171 10.01 11.02 -13.10
C HIS A 171 10.80 10.13 -12.13
N VAL A 172 11.55 10.73 -11.23
CA VAL A 172 12.51 10.04 -10.34
C VAL A 172 11.87 8.93 -9.52
N LEU A 173 10.70 9.20 -8.93
CA LEU A 173 10.00 8.21 -8.09
C LEU A 173 9.53 6.99 -8.92
N ASN A 174 9.05 7.21 -10.16
CA ASN A 174 8.71 6.12 -11.08
C ASN A 174 9.92 5.25 -11.40
N LEU A 175 11.03 5.88 -11.79
CA LEU A 175 12.28 5.18 -12.14
C LEU A 175 12.83 4.39 -10.95
N GLN A 176 12.84 4.99 -9.76
CA GLN A 176 13.33 4.33 -8.56
C GLN A 176 12.45 3.12 -8.17
N ASN A 177 11.12 3.25 -8.17
CA ASN A 177 10.24 2.14 -7.84
C ASN A 177 10.28 1.02 -8.89
N TRP A 178 10.50 1.38 -10.17
CA TRP A 178 10.79 0.40 -11.21
C TRP A 178 12.10 -0.35 -10.94
N ALA A 179 13.17 0.36 -10.56
CA ALA A 179 14.46 -0.24 -10.19
C ALA A 179 14.32 -1.17 -8.97
N ILE A 180 13.55 -0.77 -7.95
CA ILE A 180 13.25 -1.60 -6.77
C ILE A 180 12.55 -2.91 -7.19
N THR A 181 11.57 -2.83 -8.08
CA THR A 181 10.87 -4.03 -8.59
C THR A 181 11.82 -4.94 -9.35
N LEU A 182 12.68 -4.39 -10.23
CA LEU A 182 13.71 -5.13 -10.95
C LEU A 182 14.71 -5.79 -10.01
N PHE A 183 15.08 -5.11 -8.92
CA PHE A 183 15.96 -5.67 -7.88
C PHE A 183 15.35 -6.93 -7.24
N TYR A 184 14.06 -6.90 -6.88
CA TYR A 184 13.40 -8.05 -6.27
C TYR A 184 13.27 -9.26 -7.19
N VAL A 185 13.27 -9.07 -8.51
CA VAL A 185 13.29 -10.17 -9.49
C VAL A 185 14.70 -10.53 -9.97
N GLY A 186 15.76 -9.96 -9.37
CA GLY A 186 17.14 -10.28 -9.68
C GLY A 186 17.70 -9.60 -10.94
N SER A 187 16.96 -8.72 -11.61
CA SER A 187 17.39 -7.98 -12.81
C SER A 187 18.22 -6.73 -12.44
N TYR A 188 19.37 -6.97 -11.80
CA TYR A 188 20.18 -5.89 -11.21
C TYR A 188 20.75 -4.91 -12.24
N ALA A 189 21.15 -5.40 -13.43
CA ALA A 189 21.64 -4.55 -14.51
C ALA A 189 20.58 -3.56 -15.00
N ASP A 190 19.33 -4.03 -15.15
CA ASP A 190 18.21 -3.18 -15.54
C ASP A 190 17.81 -2.21 -14.43
N ALA A 191 17.92 -2.65 -13.15
CA ALA A 191 17.71 -1.76 -12.01
C ALA A 191 18.73 -0.60 -12.04
N TRP A 192 20.01 -0.87 -12.31
CA TRP A 192 21.04 0.16 -12.50
C TRP A 192 20.73 1.10 -13.65
N ASN A 193 20.21 0.58 -14.77
CA ASN A 193 19.81 1.43 -15.90
C ASN A 193 18.72 2.44 -15.48
N LYS A 194 17.74 2.01 -14.67
CA LYS A 194 16.70 2.92 -14.17
C LYS A 194 17.25 3.94 -13.17
N ILE A 195 18.17 3.53 -12.29
CA ILE A 195 18.83 4.46 -11.36
C ILE A 195 19.67 5.49 -12.09
N LYS A 196 20.43 5.12 -13.12
CA LYS A 196 21.19 6.08 -13.94
C LYS A 196 20.28 7.15 -14.58
N LEU A 197 19.11 6.74 -15.08
CA LEU A 197 18.13 7.68 -15.61
C LEU A 197 17.58 8.61 -14.53
N ALA A 198 17.30 8.08 -13.34
CA ALA A 198 16.80 8.87 -12.22
C ALA A 198 17.85 9.89 -11.70
N GLU A 199 19.14 9.51 -11.69
CA GLU A 199 20.25 10.41 -11.32
C GLU A 199 20.48 11.53 -12.35
N ALA A 200 20.18 11.28 -13.61
CA ALA A 200 20.26 12.28 -14.67
C ALA A 200 19.07 13.26 -14.65
N ALA A 201 18.02 12.97 -13.93
CA ALA A 201 16.84 13.82 -13.83
C ALA A 201 17.12 15.10 -13.00
N PRO A 202 16.44 16.22 -13.30
CA PRO A 202 16.65 17.50 -12.59
C PRO A 202 16.39 17.45 -11.09
N ARG A 203 15.49 16.55 -10.64
CA ARG A 203 15.09 16.39 -9.22
C ARG A 203 15.65 15.12 -8.58
N ARG A 204 16.92 14.83 -8.80
CA ARG A 204 17.58 13.62 -8.29
C ARG A 204 17.72 13.52 -6.75
N GLY A 205 17.37 14.57 -5.99
CA GLY A 205 17.48 14.59 -4.53
C GLY A 205 16.56 13.62 -3.77
N ASP A 206 15.60 13.00 -4.46
CA ASP A 206 14.61 12.10 -3.86
C ASP A 206 15.01 10.62 -3.93
N LEU A 207 16.25 10.30 -4.33
CA LEU A 207 16.72 8.92 -4.44
C LEU A 207 17.01 8.30 -3.07
N ASP A 208 16.49 7.09 -2.85
CA ASP A 208 16.76 6.29 -1.66
C ASP A 208 18.19 5.70 -1.70
N LEU A 209 19.10 6.33 -0.96
CA LEU A 209 20.47 5.89 -0.85
C LEU A 209 20.61 4.49 -0.23
N ASN A 210 19.71 4.08 0.65
CA ASN A 210 19.74 2.73 1.22
C ASN A 210 19.46 1.69 0.14
N PHE A 211 18.51 1.96 -0.75
CA PHE A 211 18.25 1.09 -1.89
C PHE A 211 19.46 1.03 -2.85
N ILE A 212 20.07 2.18 -3.17
CA ILE A 212 21.25 2.23 -4.03
C ILE A 212 22.40 1.39 -3.43
N ASN A 213 22.66 1.51 -2.14
CA ASN A 213 23.65 0.70 -1.43
C ASN A 213 23.31 -0.80 -1.47
N ALA A 214 22.03 -1.16 -1.30
CA ALA A 214 21.58 -2.54 -1.40
C ALA A 214 21.79 -3.11 -2.82
N LEU A 215 21.50 -2.33 -3.85
CA LEU A 215 21.72 -2.70 -5.24
C LEU A 215 23.22 -2.88 -5.54
N GLN A 216 24.06 -1.96 -5.05
CA GLN A 216 25.52 -2.06 -5.18
C GLN A 216 26.09 -3.31 -4.49
N GLY A 217 25.51 -3.72 -3.37
CA GLY A 217 25.86 -4.97 -2.68
C GLY A 217 25.50 -6.24 -3.45
N LYS A 218 24.56 -6.17 -4.39
CA LYS A 218 24.17 -7.29 -5.28
C LYS A 218 24.93 -7.28 -6.60
N MET A 219 25.17 -6.13 -7.14
CA MET A 219 25.90 -5.92 -8.39
C MET A 219 26.66 -4.59 -8.31
N PRO A 220 28.00 -4.59 -8.45
CA PRO A 220 28.77 -3.34 -8.55
C PRO A 220 28.17 -2.43 -9.62
N ARG A 221 28.28 -1.14 -9.40
CA ARG A 221 27.78 -0.15 -10.34
C ARG A 221 28.52 -0.29 -11.68
N PRO A 222 27.81 -0.50 -12.81
CA PRO A 222 28.42 -0.63 -14.14
C PRO A 222 28.89 0.72 -14.71
#